data_79aa178497cded2d6982a8be4e319567
#
_entry.id   79aa178497cded2d6982a8be4e319567
#
_cell.length_a   1.000
_cell.length_b   1.000
_cell.length_c   1.000
_cell.angle_alpha   90.00
_cell.angle_beta   90.00
_cell.angle_gamma   90.00
#
_symmetry.space_group_name_H-M   'P 1'
#
loop_
_entity.id
_entity.type
_entity.pdbx_description
1 polymer ?
#
loop_
_entity_poly.entity_id
_entity_poly.type
_entity_poly.pdbx_seq_one_letter_code
_entity_poly.pdbx_strand_id
1 'polypeptide(L)'
;MSRTVVVLGGSGFVGRALVAHLLAQGERVRVISRSPDVRARVPTGAELLAGDVFETQFLHKAFDDANAVINLVGILNERGDDGSGFHKVYVELAQTVIAAMQASGVRRLLQMS
;
A
#
# COMPACT_ATOMS: atom_id res chain seq x y z
N MET A 1 9.00 -8.65 18.96
CA MET A 1 9.20 -8.98 17.55
C MET A 1 8.49 -7.96 16.67
N SER A 2 9.16 -7.51 15.64
CA SER A 2 8.56 -6.53 14.72
C SER A 2 7.55 -7.22 13.79
N ARG A 3 6.45 -6.53 13.57
CA ARG A 3 5.49 -6.95 12.55
C ARG A 3 5.84 -6.26 11.24
N THR A 4 5.46 -6.87 10.13
CA THR A 4 5.64 -6.27 8.82
C THR A 4 4.29 -5.76 8.33
N VAL A 5 4.25 -4.46 8.02
CA VAL A 5 3.06 -3.79 7.51
C VAL A 5 3.35 -3.30 6.11
N VAL A 6 2.51 -3.69 5.17
CA VAL A 6 2.61 -3.23 3.79
C VAL A 6 1.66 -2.06 3.60
N VAL A 7 2.16 -0.95 3.05
CA VAL A 7 1.36 0.26 2.85
C VAL A 7 1.33 0.58 1.36
N LEU A 8 0.15 0.53 0.78
CA LEU A 8 -0.06 0.96 -0.60
C LEU A 8 -0.41 2.45 -0.58
N GLY A 9 0.32 3.25 -1.34
CA GLY A 9 0.13 4.69 -1.36
C GLY A 9 0.88 5.42 -0.25
N GLY A 10 1.91 4.80 0.31
CA GLY A 10 2.65 5.36 1.44
C GLY A 10 3.53 6.56 1.12
N SER A 11 3.61 6.97 -0.15
CA SER A 11 4.41 8.12 -0.55
C SER A 11 3.62 9.44 -0.53
N GLY A 12 2.30 9.39 -0.35
CA GLY A 12 1.47 10.59 -0.25
C GLY A 12 1.57 11.23 1.12
N PHE A 13 0.86 12.35 1.31
CA PHE A 13 0.91 13.12 2.55
C PHE A 13 0.51 12.28 3.77
N VAL A 14 -0.66 11.65 3.69
CA VAL A 14 -1.15 10.81 4.80
C VAL A 14 -0.26 9.58 4.96
N GLY A 15 0.15 8.99 3.84
CA GLY A 15 0.97 7.79 3.87
C GLY A 15 2.31 8.01 4.52
N ARG A 16 2.98 9.13 4.24
CA ARG A 16 4.29 9.42 4.85
C ARG A 16 4.17 9.55 6.37
N ALA A 17 3.13 10.23 6.84
CA ALA A 17 2.91 10.38 8.28
C ALA A 17 2.63 9.02 8.93
N LEU A 18 1.81 8.20 8.31
CA LEU A 18 1.51 6.86 8.80
C LEU A 18 2.74 5.98 8.84
N VAL A 19 3.52 5.98 7.76
CA VAL A 19 4.74 5.18 7.67
C VAL A 19 5.73 5.59 8.76
N ALA A 20 5.93 6.90 8.95
CA ALA A 20 6.82 7.38 9.99
C ALA A 20 6.35 6.94 11.39
N HIS A 21 5.04 6.98 11.62
CA HIS A 21 4.48 6.54 12.90
C HIS A 21 4.71 5.04 13.12
N LEU A 22 4.48 4.23 12.11
CA LEU A 22 4.68 2.79 12.21
C LEU A 22 6.14 2.45 12.48
N LEU A 23 7.06 3.13 11.81
CA LEU A 23 8.49 2.92 12.04
C LEU A 23 8.87 3.29 13.48
N ALA A 24 8.29 4.38 14.00
CA ALA A 24 8.54 4.79 15.38
C ALA A 24 8.02 3.77 16.39
N GLN A 25 7.01 2.98 16.01
CA GLN A 25 6.47 1.92 16.86
C GLN A 25 7.28 0.62 16.77
N GLY A 26 8.36 0.61 16.00
CA GLY A 26 9.18 -0.57 15.84
C GLY A 26 8.68 -1.54 14.77
N GLU A 27 7.69 -1.14 13.99
CA GLU A 27 7.18 -1.99 12.93
C GLU A 27 8.11 -1.95 11.73
N ARG A 28 8.14 -3.04 10.96
CA ARG A 28 8.76 -3.05 9.65
C ARG A 28 7.73 -2.57 8.65
N VAL A 29 8.10 -1.62 7.80
CA VAL A 29 7.16 -1.03 6.84
C VAL A 29 7.68 -1.23 5.43
N ARG A 30 6.80 -1.73 4.59
CA ARG A 30 7.07 -1.96 3.17
C ARG A 30 6.09 -1.11 2.38
N VAL A 31 6.61 -0.10 1.68
CA VAL A 31 5.80 0.82 0.91
C VAL A 31 5.76 0.36 -0.54
N ILE A 32 4.58 0.32 -1.13
CA ILE A 32 4.41 -0.04 -2.52
C ILE A 32 4.02 1.20 -3.31
N SER A 33 4.75 1.45 -4.40
CA SER A 33 4.48 2.57 -5.30
C SER A 33 4.71 2.12 -6.74
N ARG A 34 4.08 2.83 -7.68
CA ARG A 34 4.30 2.55 -9.10
C ARG A 34 5.67 3.03 -9.57
N SER A 35 6.26 4.00 -8.91
CA SER A 35 7.49 4.61 -9.37
C SER A 35 8.55 4.60 -8.28
N PRO A 36 9.80 4.21 -8.62
CA PRO A 36 10.90 4.31 -7.67
C PRO A 36 11.30 5.77 -7.38
N ASP A 37 10.84 6.72 -8.19
CA ASP A 37 11.18 8.14 -8.03
C ASP A 37 10.61 8.73 -6.74
N VAL A 38 9.67 8.03 -6.09
CA VAL A 38 9.10 8.50 -4.83
C VAL A 38 9.97 8.20 -3.62
N ARG A 39 11.13 7.58 -3.82
CA ARG A 39 12.00 7.18 -2.70
C ARG A 39 12.28 8.34 -1.73
N ALA A 40 12.51 9.54 -2.28
CA ALA A 40 12.77 10.71 -1.45
C ALA A 40 11.58 11.11 -0.57
N ARG A 41 10.37 10.67 -0.93
CA ARG A 41 9.15 10.96 -0.18
C ARG A 41 8.81 9.89 0.85
N VAL A 42 9.55 8.81 0.85
CA VAL A 42 9.31 7.69 1.77
C VAL A 42 10.26 7.84 2.95
N PRO A 43 9.75 7.78 4.19
CA PRO A 43 10.62 7.91 5.36
C PRO A 43 11.77 6.91 5.34
N THR A 44 12.93 7.37 5.78
CA THR A 44 14.11 6.52 5.91
C THR A 44 13.81 5.39 6.90
N GLY A 45 14.18 4.18 6.52
CA GLY A 45 13.90 3.00 7.31
C GLY A 45 12.79 2.13 6.73
N ALA A 46 11.95 2.69 5.86
CA ALA A 46 10.94 1.90 5.17
C ALA A 46 11.52 1.30 3.89
N GLU A 47 11.08 0.11 3.56
CA GLU A 47 11.41 -0.54 2.30
C GLU A 47 10.47 -0.04 1.22
N LEU A 48 11.00 0.26 0.04
CA LEU A 48 10.18 0.68 -1.10
C LEU A 48 10.22 -0.39 -2.18
N LEU A 49 9.05 -0.86 -2.58
CA LEU A 49 8.90 -1.78 -3.70
C LEU A 49 8.14 -1.05 -4.81
N ALA A 50 8.75 -0.98 -5.98
CA ALA A 50 8.11 -0.36 -7.14
C ALA A 50 7.48 -1.43 -8.02
N GLY A 51 6.24 -1.23 -8.40
CA GLY A 51 5.53 -2.17 -9.25
C GLY A 51 4.08 -1.79 -9.44
N ASP A 52 3.37 -2.61 -10.21
CA ASP A 52 1.97 -2.38 -10.53
C ASP A 52 1.07 -3.05 -9.49
N VAL A 53 0.30 -2.23 -8.77
CA VAL A 53 -0.59 -2.73 -7.72
C VAL A 53 -1.76 -3.55 -8.28
N PHE A 54 -2.00 -3.49 -9.58
CA PHE A 54 -3.03 -4.31 -10.22
C PHE A 54 -2.52 -5.67 -10.65
N GLU A 55 -1.24 -5.94 -10.47
CA GLU A 55 -0.65 -7.22 -10.79
C GLU A 55 -0.60 -8.09 -9.53
N THR A 56 -1.45 -9.11 -9.50
CA THR A 56 -1.62 -9.96 -8.32
C THR A 56 -0.33 -10.65 -7.91
N GLN A 57 0.47 -11.10 -8.88
CA GLN A 57 1.73 -11.78 -8.56
C GLN A 57 2.72 -10.84 -7.88
N PHE A 58 2.78 -9.59 -8.32
CA PHE A 58 3.62 -8.60 -7.67
C PHE A 58 3.17 -8.37 -6.23
N LEU A 59 1.88 -8.18 -6.02
CA LEU A 59 1.35 -8.00 -4.66
C LEU A 59 1.54 -9.24 -3.80
N HIS A 60 1.41 -10.42 -4.37
CA HIS A 60 1.65 -11.65 -3.64
C HIS A 60 3.07 -11.68 -3.06
N LYS A 61 4.05 -11.30 -3.86
CA LYS A 61 5.43 -11.21 -3.38
C LYS A 61 5.61 -10.10 -2.36
N ALA A 62 4.99 -8.96 -2.62
CA ALA A 62 5.10 -7.80 -1.74
C ALA A 62 4.48 -8.07 -0.37
N PHE A 63 3.48 -8.92 -0.32
CA PHE A 63 2.78 -9.28 0.92
C PHE A 63 3.43 -10.45 1.66
N ASP A 64 4.50 -11.02 1.10
CA ASP A 64 5.16 -12.15 1.73
C ASP A 64 5.62 -11.78 3.14
N ASP A 65 5.27 -12.61 4.11
CA ASP A 65 5.54 -12.40 5.54
C ASP A 65 4.89 -11.15 6.14
N ALA A 66 3.96 -10.52 5.44
CA ALA A 66 3.27 -9.35 5.98
C ALA A 66 2.24 -9.78 7.01
N ASN A 67 2.12 -8.96 8.05
CA ASN A 67 1.12 -9.15 9.10
C ASN A 67 -0.16 -8.39 8.80
N ALA A 68 -0.03 -7.27 8.08
CA ALA A 68 -1.17 -6.43 7.75
C ALA A 68 -0.89 -5.65 6.47
N VAL A 69 -1.95 -5.25 5.80
CA VAL A 69 -1.89 -4.40 4.61
C VAL A 69 -2.76 -3.18 4.87
N ILE A 70 -2.22 -2.00 4.59
CA ILE A 70 -2.96 -0.75 4.67
C ILE A 70 -3.04 -0.18 3.27
N ASN A 71 -4.25 0.02 2.78
CA ASN A 71 -4.46 0.55 1.43
C ASN A 71 -4.91 2.00 1.51
N LEU A 72 -4.03 2.91 1.10
CA LEU A 72 -4.29 4.34 1.04
C LEU A 72 -4.48 4.84 -0.39
N VAL A 73 -4.39 3.95 -1.37
CA VAL A 73 -4.54 4.33 -2.77
C VAL A 73 -5.97 4.81 -3.00
N GLY A 74 -6.11 5.92 -3.71
CA GLY A 74 -7.41 6.51 -3.99
C GLY A 74 -7.80 7.65 -3.07
N ILE A 75 -7.09 7.84 -1.96
CA ILE A 75 -7.34 8.98 -1.10
C ILE A 75 -6.91 10.25 -1.82
N LEU A 76 -7.76 11.26 -1.83
CA LEU A 76 -7.47 12.57 -2.41
C LEU A 76 -7.19 12.50 -3.92
N ASN A 77 -7.85 11.63 -4.62
CA ASN A 77 -7.49 11.31 -5.99
C ASN A 77 -8.54 11.74 -7.02
N GLU A 78 -9.40 12.68 -6.71
CA GLU A 78 -10.46 13.11 -7.63
C GLU A 78 -10.03 14.36 -8.38
N ARG A 79 -9.24 14.21 -9.41
CA ARG A 79 -8.81 15.33 -10.21
C ARG A 79 -9.72 15.52 -11.41
N GLY A 80 -10.80 16.26 -11.23
CA GLY A 80 -11.68 16.58 -12.32
C GLY A 80 -12.34 15.37 -12.96
N ASP A 81 -12.32 14.27 -12.27
CA ASP A 81 -12.89 13.03 -12.74
C ASP A 81 -14.40 13.05 -12.51
N ASP A 82 -15.14 12.38 -13.36
CA ASP A 82 -16.57 12.22 -13.19
C ASP A 82 -16.93 11.11 -12.20
N GLY A 83 -15.94 10.51 -11.57
CA GLY A 83 -16.11 9.43 -10.62
C GLY A 83 -15.92 8.04 -11.18
N SER A 84 -15.94 7.88 -12.49
CA SER A 84 -15.81 6.55 -13.08
C SER A 84 -14.42 5.98 -12.91
N GLY A 85 -13.39 6.81 -13.10
CA GLY A 85 -12.00 6.37 -12.90
C GLY A 85 -11.71 6.05 -11.44
N PHE A 86 -12.26 6.85 -10.54
CA PHE A 86 -12.12 6.63 -9.11
C PHE A 86 -12.76 5.31 -8.68
N HIS A 87 -13.98 5.07 -9.17
CA HIS A 87 -14.68 3.82 -8.89
C HIS A 87 -13.91 2.61 -9.38
N LYS A 88 -13.37 2.70 -10.59
CA LYS A 88 -12.57 1.63 -11.17
C LYS A 88 -11.36 1.31 -10.30
N VAL A 89 -10.63 2.34 -9.90
CA VAL A 89 -9.45 2.17 -9.06
C VAL A 89 -9.83 1.48 -7.75
N TYR A 90 -10.88 1.94 -7.09
CA TYR A 90 -11.30 1.36 -5.83
C TYR A 90 -11.70 -0.10 -5.96
N VAL A 91 -12.57 -0.40 -6.93
CA VAL A 91 -13.12 -1.74 -7.07
C VAL A 91 -12.05 -2.71 -7.53
N GLU A 92 -11.33 -2.37 -8.59
CA GLU A 92 -10.33 -3.27 -9.14
C GLU A 92 -9.17 -3.47 -8.19
N LEU A 93 -8.70 -2.39 -7.56
CA LEU A 93 -7.60 -2.51 -6.63
C LEU A 93 -8.00 -3.34 -5.41
N ALA A 94 -9.18 -3.10 -4.86
CA ALA A 94 -9.65 -3.87 -3.71
C ALA A 94 -9.70 -5.36 -4.04
N GLN A 95 -10.18 -5.71 -5.24
CA GLN A 95 -10.24 -7.11 -5.67
C GLN A 95 -8.83 -7.70 -5.78
N THR A 96 -7.89 -6.95 -6.37
CA THR A 96 -6.52 -7.41 -6.53
C THR A 96 -5.83 -7.59 -5.19
N VAL A 97 -6.02 -6.65 -4.28
CA VAL A 97 -5.45 -6.72 -2.93
C VAL A 97 -5.98 -7.92 -2.17
N ILE A 98 -7.29 -8.14 -2.21
CA ILE A 98 -7.91 -9.27 -1.51
C ILE A 98 -7.39 -10.59 -2.07
N ALA A 99 -7.28 -10.71 -3.39
CA ALA A 99 -6.75 -11.92 -4.01
C ALA A 99 -5.32 -12.19 -3.58
N ALA A 100 -4.49 -11.16 -3.56
CA ALA A 100 -3.09 -11.29 -3.13
C ALA A 100 -2.99 -11.65 -1.64
N MET A 101 -3.86 -11.09 -0.81
CA MET A 101 -3.90 -11.42 0.62
C MET A 101 -4.26 -12.88 0.84
N GLN A 102 -5.25 -13.37 0.11
CA GLN A 102 -5.65 -14.78 0.23
C GLN A 102 -4.51 -15.71 -0.17
N ALA A 103 -3.82 -15.37 -1.26
CA ALA A 103 -2.69 -16.16 -1.73
C ALA A 103 -1.51 -16.15 -0.75
N SER A 104 -1.30 -15.03 -0.05
CA SER A 104 -0.16 -14.82 0.85
C SER A 104 -0.46 -15.17 2.30
N GLY A 105 -1.72 -15.41 2.65
CA GLY A 105 -2.11 -15.70 4.02
C GLY A 105 -2.23 -14.48 4.92
N VAL A 106 -2.17 -13.28 4.38
CA VAL A 106 -2.37 -12.06 5.15
C VAL A 106 -3.85 -11.91 5.49
N ARG A 107 -4.14 -11.63 6.76
CA ARG A 107 -5.54 -11.62 7.23
C ARG A 107 -6.06 -10.25 7.63
N ARG A 108 -5.18 -9.24 7.72
CA ARG A 108 -5.59 -7.91 8.18
C ARG A 108 -5.44 -6.90 7.07
N LEU A 109 -6.54 -6.25 6.75
CA LEU A 109 -6.57 -5.18 5.77
C LEU A 109 -7.23 -3.97 6.39
N LEU A 110 -6.56 -2.81 6.31
CA LEU A 110 -7.16 -1.52 6.62
C LEU A 110 -7.31 -0.76 5.31
N GLN A 111 -8.54 -0.49 4.96
CA GLN A 111 -8.88 0.24 3.74
C GLN A 111 -9.30 1.65 4.14
N MET A 112 -8.56 2.66 3.67
CA MET A 112 -8.92 4.05 3.91
C MET A 112 -9.52 4.66 2.65
N SER A 113 -10.57 5.39 2.81
CA SER A 113 -11.26 6.04 1.70
C SER A 113 -11.35 7.54 1.88
#